data_8a9143ec83a8b4c9b67274e4a73e5934
#
_entry.id   8a9143ec83a8b4c9b67274e4a73e5934
#
_cell.length_a   1.000
_cell.length_b   1.000
_cell.length_c   1.000
_cell.angle_alpha   90.00
_cell.angle_beta   90.00
_cell.angle_gamma   90.00
#
_symmetry.space_group_name_H-M   'P 1'
#
loop_
_entity.id
_entity.type
_entity.pdbx_description
1 polymer ?
#
loop_
_entity_poly.entity_id
_entity_poly.type
_entity_poly.pdbx_seq_one_letter_code
_entity_poly.pdbx_strand_id
1 'polypeptide(L)'
;KDLKAGLVNLRRLRNETVQALDYPDFFSYQVSDYGLSTPDMMDMMKRLNQELRPLFRELHTYARYELAKKYGVKDVPDYLPAHWLHNRWGQDWSSMLEVEGLNIDSVLATKSPEWIVKAGESLYTSIGFPPLPESFWLKSNLYPYPVDSTLKKNNHASAWHVDLDKDVRSLMSVEPNAEWFETSNHELGHIYYYIAYTTPEVPPLLRNGANRAFHEALGSMMGMAATQKPYLIGQG
;
A
#
# COMPACT_ATOMS: atom_id res chain seq x y z
N LYS A 1 -11.74 20.03 4.70
CA LYS A 1 -12.68 21.05 4.19
C LYS A 1 -12.18 21.60 2.87
N ASP A 2 -10.92 22.02 2.77
CA ASP A 2 -10.32 22.65 1.58
C ASP A 2 -10.23 21.68 0.39
N LEU A 3 -9.95 20.41 0.62
CA LEU A 3 -9.94 19.39 -0.43
C LEU A 3 -11.31 19.20 -1.10
N LYS A 4 -12.41 19.31 -0.35
CA LYS A 4 -13.76 19.15 -0.91
C LYS A 4 -14.10 20.21 -1.95
N ALA A 5 -13.67 21.43 -1.75
CA ALA A 5 -13.99 22.54 -2.66
C ALA A 5 -13.47 22.31 -4.08
N GLY A 6 -12.31 21.65 -4.21
CA GLY A 6 -11.70 21.34 -5.51
C GLY A 6 -12.19 20.06 -6.20
N LEU A 7 -12.86 19.15 -5.48
CA LEU A 7 -13.18 17.82 -6.02
C LEU A 7 -14.13 17.83 -7.22
N VAL A 8 -15.13 18.73 -7.22
CA VAL A 8 -16.10 18.84 -8.32
C VAL A 8 -15.38 19.30 -9.60
N ASN A 9 -14.50 20.28 -9.47
CA ASN A 9 -13.73 20.78 -10.60
C ASN A 9 -12.72 19.75 -11.10
N LEU A 10 -12.04 19.06 -10.19
CA LEU A 10 -11.11 17.96 -10.54
C LEU A 10 -11.82 16.85 -11.31
N ARG A 11 -13.02 16.43 -10.87
CA ARG A 11 -13.82 15.42 -11.58
C ARG A 11 -14.18 15.89 -12.99
N ARG A 12 -14.61 17.15 -13.12
CA ARG A 12 -14.95 17.73 -14.42
C ARG A 12 -13.75 17.71 -15.37
N LEU A 13 -12.60 18.21 -14.92
CA LEU A 13 -11.37 18.26 -15.73
C LEU A 13 -10.90 16.86 -16.14
N ARG A 14 -10.94 15.89 -15.24
CA ARG A 14 -10.59 14.49 -15.54
C ARG A 14 -11.51 13.92 -16.62
N ASN A 15 -12.82 14.12 -16.50
CA ASN A 15 -13.77 13.61 -17.49
C ASN A 15 -13.57 14.29 -18.86
N GLU A 16 -13.43 15.62 -18.91
CA GLU A 16 -13.19 16.37 -20.15
C GLU A 16 -11.91 15.88 -20.85
N THR A 17 -10.85 15.62 -20.10
CA THR A 17 -9.58 15.14 -20.67
C THR A 17 -9.75 13.80 -21.40
N VAL A 18 -10.48 12.83 -20.80
CA VAL A 18 -10.63 11.50 -21.38
C VAL A 18 -11.75 11.42 -22.41
N GLN A 19 -12.72 12.33 -22.37
CA GLN A 19 -13.74 12.45 -23.42
C GLN A 19 -13.13 12.84 -24.77
N ALA A 20 -12.02 13.57 -24.78
CA ALA A 20 -11.24 13.83 -25.99
C ALA A 20 -10.56 12.55 -26.56
N LEU A 21 -10.55 11.44 -25.80
CA LEU A 21 -10.06 10.12 -26.20
C LEU A 21 -11.21 9.10 -26.37
N ASP A 22 -12.44 9.58 -26.59
CA ASP A 22 -13.64 8.78 -26.80
C ASP A 22 -14.09 7.92 -25.58
N TYR A 23 -13.62 8.22 -24.37
CA TYR A 23 -14.12 7.60 -23.14
C TYR A 23 -15.27 8.41 -22.53
N PRO A 24 -16.32 7.78 -22.01
CA PRO A 24 -17.45 8.52 -21.44
C PRO A 24 -17.09 9.30 -20.17
N ASP A 25 -16.17 8.77 -19.39
CA ASP A 25 -15.69 9.39 -18.16
C ASP A 25 -14.31 8.82 -17.73
N PHE A 26 -13.70 9.45 -16.74
CA PHE A 26 -12.38 9.06 -16.23
C PHE A 26 -12.37 7.66 -15.59
N PHE A 27 -13.48 7.22 -14.99
CA PHE A 27 -13.56 5.87 -14.42
C PHE A 27 -13.50 4.81 -15.53
N SER A 28 -14.27 4.97 -16.60
CA SER A 28 -14.27 4.06 -17.75
C SER A 28 -12.88 4.00 -18.42
N TYR A 29 -12.19 5.13 -18.52
CA TYR A 29 -10.80 5.17 -18.98
C TYR A 29 -9.88 4.33 -18.08
N GLN A 30 -9.97 4.50 -16.75
CA GLN A 30 -9.15 3.70 -15.82
C GLN A 30 -9.47 2.20 -15.88
N VAL A 31 -10.75 1.83 -16.04
CA VAL A 31 -11.18 0.43 -16.16
C VAL A 31 -10.68 -0.23 -17.44
N SER A 32 -10.54 0.52 -18.53
CA SER A 32 -10.08 -0.04 -19.81
C SER A 32 -8.70 -0.71 -19.74
N ASP A 33 -7.87 -0.27 -18.80
CA ASP A 33 -6.52 -0.82 -18.58
C ASP A 33 -6.54 -2.25 -17.99
N TYR A 34 -7.68 -2.70 -17.46
CA TYR A 34 -7.85 -4.03 -16.89
C TYR A 34 -8.39 -5.07 -17.89
N GLY A 35 -8.62 -4.69 -19.13
CA GLY A 35 -9.23 -5.56 -20.12
C GLY A 35 -10.69 -5.93 -19.81
N LEU A 36 -11.38 -5.13 -19.00
CA LEU A 36 -12.77 -5.30 -18.60
C LEU A 36 -13.63 -4.15 -19.11
N SER A 37 -14.91 -4.43 -19.39
CA SER A 37 -15.87 -3.37 -19.54
C SER A 37 -16.24 -2.75 -18.17
N THR A 38 -16.72 -1.51 -18.18
CA THR A 38 -17.20 -0.87 -16.94
C THR A 38 -18.30 -1.68 -16.24
N PRO A 39 -19.31 -2.24 -16.93
CA PRO A 39 -20.29 -3.16 -16.32
C PRO A 39 -19.64 -4.38 -15.66
N ASP A 40 -18.72 -5.06 -16.35
CA ASP A 40 -18.05 -6.27 -15.81
C ASP A 40 -17.25 -5.95 -14.54
N MET A 41 -16.52 -4.82 -14.55
CA MET A 41 -15.80 -4.34 -13.36
C MET A 41 -16.75 -4.09 -12.20
N MET A 42 -17.87 -3.41 -12.44
CA MET A 42 -18.87 -3.12 -11.41
C MET A 42 -19.52 -4.39 -10.86
N ASP A 43 -19.80 -5.37 -11.70
CA ASP A 43 -20.39 -6.64 -11.29
C ASP A 43 -19.38 -7.49 -10.50
N MET A 44 -18.11 -7.48 -10.89
CA MET A 44 -17.02 -8.08 -10.10
C MET A 44 -16.93 -7.44 -8.70
N MET A 45 -16.94 -6.11 -8.60
CA MET A 45 -16.90 -5.40 -7.31
C MET A 45 -18.10 -5.72 -6.43
N LYS A 46 -19.31 -5.80 -7.01
CA LYS A 46 -20.52 -6.20 -6.29
C LYS A 46 -20.41 -7.63 -5.75
N ARG A 47 -19.95 -8.57 -6.57
CA ARG A 47 -19.74 -9.96 -6.18
C ARG A 47 -18.73 -10.06 -5.01
N LEU A 48 -17.57 -9.45 -5.14
CA LEU A 48 -16.54 -9.45 -4.08
C LEU A 48 -17.09 -8.86 -2.76
N ASN A 49 -17.83 -7.75 -2.85
CA ASN A 49 -18.46 -7.17 -1.67
C ASN A 49 -19.50 -8.12 -1.03
N GLN A 50 -20.28 -8.85 -1.83
CA GLN A 50 -21.26 -9.83 -1.32
C GLN A 50 -20.57 -11.03 -0.66
N GLU A 51 -19.50 -11.53 -1.27
CA GLU A 51 -18.72 -12.67 -0.76
C GLU A 51 -18.02 -12.35 0.56
N LEU A 52 -17.42 -11.14 0.68
CA LEU A 52 -16.71 -10.71 1.87
C LEU A 52 -17.60 -10.13 2.98
N ARG A 53 -18.82 -9.71 2.64
CA ARG A 53 -19.70 -9.04 3.59
C ARG A 53 -20.01 -9.83 4.87
N PRO A 54 -20.24 -11.16 4.83
CA PRO A 54 -20.46 -11.93 6.06
C PRO A 54 -19.30 -11.81 7.05
N LEU A 55 -18.06 -12.03 6.58
CA LEU A 55 -16.87 -11.88 7.40
C LEU A 55 -16.72 -10.45 7.93
N PHE A 56 -16.88 -9.45 7.07
CA PHE A 56 -16.79 -8.05 7.47
C PHE A 56 -17.82 -7.69 8.56
N ARG A 57 -19.03 -8.20 8.48
CA ARG A 57 -20.07 -7.96 9.50
C ARG A 57 -19.69 -8.50 10.87
N GLU A 58 -19.11 -9.69 10.93
CA GLU A 58 -18.65 -10.28 12.18
C GLU A 58 -17.49 -9.47 12.77
N LEU A 59 -16.47 -9.16 11.96
CA LEU A 59 -15.34 -8.32 12.38
C LEU A 59 -15.78 -6.93 12.84
N HIS A 60 -16.68 -6.29 12.10
CA HIS A 60 -17.21 -4.96 12.46
C HIS A 60 -18.00 -5.01 13.76
N THR A 61 -18.80 -6.06 13.95
CA THR A 61 -19.56 -6.25 15.19
C THR A 61 -18.61 -6.43 16.37
N TYR A 62 -17.62 -7.31 16.25
CA TYR A 62 -16.60 -7.51 17.27
C TYR A 62 -15.88 -6.19 17.61
N ALA A 63 -15.40 -5.48 16.59
CA ALA A 63 -14.71 -4.21 16.78
C ALA A 63 -15.58 -3.16 17.51
N ARG A 64 -16.88 -3.08 17.20
CA ARG A 64 -17.80 -2.16 17.88
C ARG A 64 -17.87 -2.43 19.38
N TYR A 65 -17.98 -3.69 19.77
CA TYR A 65 -18.06 -4.08 21.17
C TYR A 65 -16.74 -3.82 21.92
N GLU A 66 -15.62 -4.23 21.35
CA GLU A 66 -14.31 -4.03 21.97
C GLU A 66 -13.93 -2.55 22.09
N LEU A 67 -14.20 -1.75 21.06
CA LEU A 67 -13.97 -0.31 21.12
C LEU A 67 -14.93 0.39 22.09
N ALA A 68 -16.21 0.00 22.14
CA ALA A 68 -17.14 0.55 23.13
C ALA A 68 -16.66 0.26 24.56
N LYS A 69 -16.18 -0.96 24.83
CA LYS A 69 -15.57 -1.33 26.11
C LYS A 69 -14.32 -0.48 26.41
N LYS A 70 -13.40 -0.35 25.44
CA LYS A 70 -12.17 0.44 25.54
C LYS A 70 -12.45 1.92 25.87
N TYR A 71 -13.50 2.49 25.27
CA TYR A 71 -13.88 3.90 25.48
C TYR A 71 -14.93 4.11 26.57
N GLY A 72 -15.31 3.06 27.30
CA GLY A 72 -16.26 3.14 28.42
C GLY A 72 -17.69 3.50 28.02
N VAL A 73 -18.09 3.18 26.79
CA VAL A 73 -19.42 3.46 26.24
C VAL A 73 -20.32 2.24 26.48
N LYS A 74 -21.45 2.44 27.18
CA LYS A 74 -22.40 1.36 27.52
C LYS A 74 -23.25 0.94 26.32
N ASP A 75 -23.76 1.93 25.57
CA ASP A 75 -24.58 1.69 24.40
C ASP A 75 -23.69 1.59 23.17
N VAL A 76 -23.52 0.34 22.66
CA VAL A 76 -22.65 0.08 21.52
C VAL A 76 -23.21 0.77 20.28
N PRO A 77 -22.48 1.72 19.67
CA PRO A 77 -22.99 2.48 18.53
C PRO A 77 -23.09 1.61 17.27
N ASP A 78 -24.06 1.88 16.40
CA ASP A 78 -24.21 1.18 15.12
C ASP A 78 -23.09 1.51 14.13
N TYR A 79 -22.53 2.69 14.25
CA TYR A 79 -21.38 3.14 13.45
C TYR A 79 -20.20 3.47 14.38
N LEU A 80 -19.01 3.06 14.01
CA LEU A 80 -17.79 3.40 14.74
C LEU A 80 -17.56 4.92 14.68
N PRO A 81 -17.43 5.60 15.83
CA PRO A 81 -17.04 7.00 15.84
C PRO A 81 -15.65 7.17 15.23
N ALA A 82 -15.49 8.14 14.35
CA ALA A 82 -14.23 8.33 13.58
C ALA A 82 -13.00 8.52 14.49
N HIS A 83 -13.16 9.10 15.68
CA HIS A 83 -12.06 9.30 16.62
C HIS A 83 -11.64 8.03 17.38
N TRP A 84 -12.36 6.93 17.22
CA TRP A 84 -11.96 5.61 17.73
C TRP A 84 -11.01 4.89 16.78
N LEU A 85 -10.90 5.35 15.53
CA LEU A 85 -10.12 4.75 14.49
C LEU A 85 -8.73 5.38 14.44
N HIS A 86 -7.68 4.56 14.34
CA HIS A 86 -6.31 5.03 14.43
C HIS A 86 -5.87 5.87 13.25
N ASN A 87 -6.32 5.51 12.07
CA ASN A 87 -5.93 6.24 10.88
C ASN A 87 -7.11 6.94 10.20
N ARG A 88 -6.76 7.87 9.34
CA ARG A 88 -7.70 8.71 8.59
C ARG A 88 -8.69 7.91 7.74
N TRP A 89 -8.28 6.73 7.29
CA TRP A 89 -9.05 5.90 6.37
C TRP A 89 -9.89 4.85 7.11
N GLY A 90 -9.59 4.61 8.38
CA GLY A 90 -10.29 3.62 9.19
C GLY A 90 -10.17 2.19 8.67
N GLN A 91 -9.09 1.88 7.97
CA GLN A 91 -8.90 0.59 7.28
C GLN A 91 -7.97 -0.37 8.02
N ASP A 92 -7.13 0.13 8.91
CA ASP A 92 -6.27 -0.70 9.76
C ASP A 92 -6.89 -0.83 11.15
N TRP A 93 -7.25 -2.06 11.52
CA TRP A 93 -7.86 -2.40 12.80
C TRP A 93 -6.95 -3.28 13.66
N SER A 94 -5.79 -3.69 13.17
CA SER A 94 -4.88 -4.63 13.85
C SER A 94 -4.46 -4.14 15.24
N SER A 95 -4.17 -2.85 15.37
CA SER A 95 -3.78 -2.23 16.64
C SER A 95 -4.95 -1.91 17.59
N MET A 96 -6.19 -2.05 17.12
CA MET A 96 -7.39 -1.78 17.91
C MET A 96 -7.96 -3.03 18.57
N LEU A 97 -7.61 -4.19 18.06
CA LEU A 97 -8.14 -5.48 18.47
C LEU A 97 -6.99 -6.35 18.98
N GLU A 98 -7.13 -6.88 20.19
CA GLU A 98 -6.23 -7.94 20.66
C GLU A 98 -6.57 -9.22 19.91
N VAL A 99 -5.69 -9.60 19.00
CA VAL A 99 -5.75 -10.88 18.30
C VAL A 99 -4.59 -11.74 18.83
N GLU A 100 -4.89 -12.94 19.27
CA GLU A 100 -3.84 -13.90 19.61
C GLU A 100 -2.98 -14.16 18.37
N GLY A 101 -1.74 -13.71 18.40
CA GLY A 101 -0.83 -13.81 17.26
C GLY A 101 0.59 -13.46 17.63
N LEU A 102 1.48 -13.61 16.67
CA LEU A 102 2.88 -13.27 16.82
C LEU A 102 3.03 -11.73 16.81
N ASN A 103 3.31 -11.15 17.96
CA ASN A 103 3.71 -9.75 18.04
C ASN A 103 5.21 -9.62 17.72
N ILE A 104 5.52 -9.23 16.49
CA ILE A 104 6.91 -9.04 16.04
C ILE A 104 7.46 -7.65 16.36
N ASP A 105 6.62 -6.70 16.81
CA ASP A 105 7.04 -5.33 17.10
C ASP A 105 8.14 -5.26 18.15
N SER A 106 8.05 -6.08 19.18
CA SER A 106 9.07 -6.12 20.23
C SER A 106 10.46 -6.53 19.71
N VAL A 107 10.50 -7.39 18.72
CA VAL A 107 11.73 -7.81 18.04
C VAL A 107 12.20 -6.72 17.08
N LEU A 108 11.30 -6.21 16.25
CA LEU A 108 11.62 -5.19 15.26
C LEU A 108 12.08 -3.88 15.91
N ALA A 109 11.53 -3.50 17.05
CA ALA A 109 11.97 -2.32 17.81
C ALA A 109 13.45 -2.37 18.24
N THR A 110 14.08 -3.54 18.22
CA THR A 110 15.54 -3.68 18.46
C THR A 110 16.40 -3.47 17.21
N LYS A 111 15.78 -3.39 16.05
CA LYS A 111 16.46 -3.23 14.76
C LYS A 111 16.51 -1.76 14.34
N SER A 112 17.36 -1.43 13.37
CA SER A 112 17.34 -0.09 12.78
C SER A 112 16.36 0.02 11.60
N PRO A 113 15.91 1.22 11.23
CA PRO A 113 15.14 1.43 10.01
C PRO A 113 15.85 0.91 8.75
N GLU A 114 17.18 1.03 8.68
CA GLU A 114 17.97 0.52 7.57
C GLU A 114 17.93 -1.00 7.49
N TRP A 115 17.90 -1.67 8.64
CA TRP A 115 17.76 -3.12 8.70
C TRP A 115 16.43 -3.55 8.09
N ILE A 116 15.32 -2.83 8.35
CA ILE A 116 14.01 -3.13 7.80
C ILE A 116 14.05 -3.16 6.25
N VAL A 117 14.62 -2.13 5.63
CA VAL A 117 14.70 -2.05 4.16
C VAL A 117 15.64 -3.12 3.60
N LYS A 118 16.77 -3.39 4.27
CA LYS A 118 17.72 -4.44 3.85
C LYS A 118 17.15 -5.85 4.02
N ALA A 119 16.36 -6.10 5.04
CA ALA A 119 15.65 -7.36 5.19
C ALA A 119 14.68 -7.57 4.01
N GLY A 120 13.95 -6.52 3.59
CA GLY A 120 13.17 -6.56 2.38
C GLY A 120 14.02 -6.90 1.15
N GLU A 121 15.12 -6.20 0.88
CA GLU A 121 16.03 -6.54 -0.22
C GLU A 121 16.46 -8.01 -0.16
N SER A 122 16.78 -8.50 1.04
CA SER A 122 17.19 -9.90 1.25
C SER A 122 16.12 -10.90 0.82
N LEU A 123 14.82 -10.59 1.06
CA LEU A 123 13.72 -11.43 0.58
C LEU A 123 13.75 -11.56 -0.94
N TYR A 124 13.84 -10.45 -1.66
CA TYR A 124 13.84 -10.46 -3.13
C TYR A 124 15.09 -11.13 -3.70
N THR A 125 16.25 -10.87 -3.14
CA THR A 125 17.50 -11.53 -3.58
C THR A 125 17.48 -13.03 -3.31
N SER A 126 16.84 -13.49 -2.23
CA SER A 126 16.70 -14.90 -1.91
C SER A 126 15.85 -15.68 -2.92
N ILE A 127 14.96 -15.03 -3.64
CA ILE A 127 14.13 -15.62 -4.69
C ILE A 127 14.65 -15.35 -6.10
N GLY A 128 15.86 -14.78 -6.23
CA GLY A 128 16.58 -14.67 -7.49
C GLY A 128 16.57 -13.30 -8.15
N PHE A 129 16.04 -12.26 -7.51
CA PHE A 129 16.18 -10.89 -8.01
C PHE A 129 17.58 -10.33 -7.75
N PRO A 130 18.06 -9.38 -8.57
CA PRO A 130 19.34 -8.72 -8.31
C PRO A 130 19.25 -7.83 -7.05
N PRO A 131 20.41 -7.48 -6.45
CA PRO A 131 20.43 -6.42 -5.44
C PRO A 131 19.87 -5.11 -5.98
N LEU A 132 19.30 -4.29 -5.09
CA LEU A 132 18.81 -2.96 -5.44
C LEU A 132 19.96 -2.11 -6.01
N PRO A 133 19.72 -1.33 -7.07
CA PRO A 133 20.75 -0.50 -7.66
C PRO A 133 21.23 0.58 -6.66
N GLU A 134 22.49 0.97 -6.77
CA GLU A 134 23.06 2.02 -5.93
C GLU A 134 22.24 3.32 -5.97
N SER A 135 21.66 3.64 -7.12
CA SER A 135 20.77 4.78 -7.31
C SER A 135 19.53 4.74 -6.38
N PHE A 136 19.01 3.56 -6.07
CA PHE A 136 17.91 3.41 -5.11
C PHE A 136 18.34 3.92 -3.73
N TRP A 137 19.47 3.47 -3.23
CA TRP A 137 19.96 3.84 -1.89
C TRP A 137 20.35 5.33 -1.80
N LEU A 138 20.92 5.89 -2.86
CA LEU A 138 21.38 7.28 -2.89
C LEU A 138 20.26 8.30 -3.11
N LYS A 139 19.21 7.92 -3.86
CA LYS A 139 18.20 8.87 -4.32
C LYS A 139 16.82 8.70 -3.66
N SER A 140 16.56 7.59 -3.01
CA SER A 140 15.32 7.38 -2.26
C SER A 140 15.27 8.20 -0.98
N ASN A 141 14.06 8.53 -0.52
CA ASN A 141 13.84 9.14 0.78
C ASN A 141 13.14 8.13 1.68
N LEU A 142 13.91 7.32 2.40
CA LEU A 142 13.45 6.12 3.07
C LEU A 142 13.03 6.34 4.53
N TYR A 143 13.58 7.35 5.20
CA TYR A 143 13.47 7.49 6.65
C TYR A 143 12.74 8.78 7.05
N PRO A 144 12.11 8.84 8.24
CA PRO A 144 11.47 10.06 8.70
C PRO A 144 12.48 11.21 8.82
N TYR A 145 12.01 12.42 8.60
CA TYR A 145 12.82 13.60 8.91
C TYR A 145 12.93 13.80 10.41
N PRO A 146 14.01 14.41 10.90
CA PRO A 146 14.12 14.80 12.32
C PRO A 146 12.90 15.61 12.78
N VAL A 147 12.54 15.45 14.06
CA VAL A 147 11.32 16.06 14.63
C VAL A 147 11.34 17.60 14.53
N ASP A 148 12.51 18.20 14.60
CA ASP A 148 12.75 19.64 14.47
C ASP A 148 12.89 20.14 13.03
N SER A 149 12.78 19.25 12.05
CA SER A 149 12.87 19.60 10.64
C SER A 149 11.73 20.53 10.19
N THR A 150 12.07 21.57 9.48
CA THR A 150 11.10 22.45 8.79
C THR A 150 10.57 21.82 7.49
N LEU A 151 11.25 20.77 6.99
CA LEU A 151 10.83 20.06 5.80
C LEU A 151 9.61 19.18 6.10
N LYS A 152 8.70 19.12 5.16
CA LYS A 152 7.53 18.23 5.20
C LYS A 152 7.62 17.25 4.05
N LYS A 153 7.27 16.00 4.33
CA LYS A 153 7.08 15.00 3.29
C LYS A 153 5.76 14.25 3.49
N ASN A 154 5.28 13.63 2.42
CA ASN A 154 4.17 12.71 2.53
C ASN A 154 4.69 11.45 3.26
N ASN A 155 4.02 11.05 4.32
CA ASN A 155 4.34 9.83 5.08
C ASN A 155 3.64 8.58 4.51
N HIS A 156 2.81 8.73 3.47
CA HIS A 156 2.31 7.61 2.70
C HIS A 156 3.45 7.07 1.82
N ALA A 157 3.76 5.79 1.97
CA ALA A 157 4.78 5.12 1.18
C ALA A 157 4.45 5.15 -0.32
N SER A 158 5.48 5.18 -1.16
CA SER A 158 5.32 5.12 -2.61
C SER A 158 6.62 4.75 -3.31
N ALA A 159 6.48 4.05 -4.43
CA ALA A 159 7.58 3.67 -5.31
C ALA A 159 7.48 4.39 -6.65
N TRP A 160 8.63 4.69 -7.26
CA TRP A 160 8.74 5.53 -8.46
C TRP A 160 9.72 4.96 -9.46
N HIS A 161 9.30 4.87 -10.71
CA HIS A 161 10.15 4.57 -11.87
C HIS A 161 10.38 5.88 -12.63
N VAL A 162 11.50 6.56 -12.36
CA VAL A 162 11.66 7.98 -12.71
C VAL A 162 12.01 8.17 -14.19
N ASP A 163 12.86 7.29 -14.73
CA ASP A 163 13.38 7.41 -16.10
C ASP A 163 12.94 6.27 -17.03
N LEU A 164 12.10 5.37 -16.54
CA LEU A 164 11.70 4.13 -17.23
C LEU A 164 12.91 3.24 -17.59
N ASP A 165 14.00 3.37 -16.86
CA ASP A 165 15.21 2.55 -17.01
C ASP A 165 15.75 2.14 -15.62
N LYS A 166 16.78 2.83 -15.11
CA LYS A 166 17.52 2.41 -13.90
C LYS A 166 17.25 3.27 -12.67
N ASP A 167 16.60 4.41 -12.84
CA ASP A 167 16.31 5.30 -11.72
C ASP A 167 14.99 4.91 -11.07
N VAL A 168 15.08 3.99 -10.14
CA VAL A 168 13.97 3.55 -9.28
C VAL A 168 14.16 4.11 -7.88
N ARG A 169 13.09 4.62 -7.28
CA ARG A 169 13.14 5.28 -5.96
C ARG A 169 11.93 4.96 -5.12
N SER A 170 12.11 4.99 -3.79
CA SER A 170 11.00 4.95 -2.82
C SER A 170 10.97 6.20 -1.96
N LEU A 171 9.77 6.65 -1.65
CA LEU A 171 9.47 7.64 -0.62
C LEU A 171 8.79 6.93 0.54
N MET A 172 9.45 6.80 1.66
CA MET A 172 8.95 6.11 2.86
C MET A 172 9.30 6.89 4.12
N SER A 173 8.77 6.48 5.26
CA SER A 173 9.16 6.97 6.59
C SER A 173 9.36 5.78 7.51
N VAL A 174 10.29 4.90 7.15
CA VAL A 174 10.50 3.60 7.77
C VAL A 174 10.88 3.74 9.24
N GLU A 175 10.10 3.08 10.09
CA GLU A 175 10.35 2.90 11.52
C GLU A 175 10.43 1.40 11.83
N PRO A 176 11.12 0.98 12.91
CA PRO A 176 11.31 -0.43 13.22
C PRO A 176 10.08 -1.04 13.91
N ASN A 177 9.02 -1.28 13.12
CA ASN A 177 7.76 -1.91 13.54
C ASN A 177 7.17 -2.79 12.43
N ALA A 178 6.15 -3.57 12.75
CA ALA A 178 5.51 -4.52 11.85
C ALA A 178 4.86 -3.82 10.64
N GLU A 179 4.22 -2.68 10.85
CA GLU A 179 3.60 -1.89 9.78
C GLU A 179 4.63 -1.50 8.71
N TRP A 180 5.75 -0.92 9.11
CA TRP A 180 6.80 -0.53 8.18
C TRP A 180 7.59 -1.71 7.62
N PHE A 181 7.67 -2.82 8.35
CA PHE A 181 8.25 -4.05 7.81
C PHE A 181 7.43 -4.58 6.64
N GLU A 182 6.10 -4.69 6.78
CA GLU A 182 5.20 -5.09 5.71
C GLU A 182 5.18 -4.07 4.58
N THR A 183 5.00 -2.78 4.89
CA THR A 183 4.96 -1.68 3.91
C THR A 183 6.25 -1.59 3.10
N SER A 184 7.42 -1.73 3.72
CA SER A 184 8.69 -1.71 2.99
C SER A 184 8.80 -2.87 1.99
N ASN A 185 8.37 -4.06 2.37
CA ASN A 185 8.33 -5.21 1.47
C ASN A 185 7.33 -5.01 0.32
N HIS A 186 6.20 -4.37 0.57
CA HIS A 186 5.22 -3.98 -0.44
C HIS A 186 5.82 -2.98 -1.44
N GLU A 187 6.40 -1.89 -0.97
CA GLU A 187 7.01 -0.86 -1.85
C GLU A 187 8.18 -1.41 -2.66
N LEU A 188 8.98 -2.29 -2.06
CA LEU A 188 10.03 -3.00 -2.81
C LEU A 188 9.44 -3.91 -3.88
N GLY A 189 8.22 -4.43 -3.71
CA GLY A 189 7.49 -5.15 -4.75
C GLY A 189 7.29 -4.32 -6.00
N HIS A 190 6.90 -3.06 -5.83
CA HIS A 190 6.81 -2.13 -6.94
C HIS A 190 8.17 -1.87 -7.59
N ILE A 191 9.22 -1.66 -6.78
CA ILE A 191 10.58 -1.41 -7.28
C ILE A 191 11.09 -2.61 -8.09
N TYR A 192 10.97 -3.82 -7.56
CA TYR A 192 11.42 -5.01 -8.26
C TYR A 192 10.59 -5.32 -9.51
N TYR A 193 9.32 -4.97 -9.52
CA TYR A 193 8.51 -5.08 -10.72
C TYR A 193 8.97 -4.08 -11.79
N TYR A 194 9.31 -2.83 -11.42
CA TYR A 194 9.94 -1.87 -12.33
C TYR A 194 11.22 -2.45 -12.94
N ILE A 195 12.10 -3.02 -12.11
CA ILE A 195 13.35 -3.64 -12.57
C ILE A 195 13.06 -4.82 -13.51
N ALA A 196 12.08 -5.66 -13.18
CA ALA A 196 11.77 -6.88 -13.94
C ALA A 196 11.26 -6.60 -15.36
N TYR A 197 10.45 -5.57 -15.58
CA TYR A 197 9.97 -5.26 -16.93
C TYR A 197 10.87 -4.27 -17.70
N THR A 198 11.92 -3.76 -17.07
CA THR A 198 12.90 -2.89 -17.73
C THR A 198 13.97 -3.73 -18.41
N THR A 199 13.79 -4.00 -19.68
CA THR A 199 14.78 -4.68 -20.50
C THR A 199 15.21 -3.78 -21.66
N PRO A 200 16.48 -3.83 -22.10
CA PRO A 200 16.99 -2.96 -23.17
C PRO A 200 16.21 -3.14 -24.50
N GLU A 201 15.68 -4.32 -24.74
CA GLU A 201 14.95 -4.67 -25.96
C GLU A 201 13.54 -4.06 -26.02
N VAL A 202 13.00 -3.69 -24.84
CA VAL A 202 11.67 -3.09 -24.77
C VAL A 202 11.78 -1.56 -24.88
N PRO A 203 11.11 -0.93 -25.85
CA PRO A 203 11.08 0.54 -25.96
C PRO A 203 10.58 1.17 -24.66
N PRO A 204 11.16 2.31 -24.21
CA PRO A 204 10.80 2.90 -22.90
C PRO A 204 9.30 3.14 -22.68
N LEU A 205 8.56 3.52 -23.72
CA LEU A 205 7.11 3.75 -23.62
C LEU A 205 6.29 2.48 -23.39
N LEU A 206 6.88 1.30 -23.59
CA LEU A 206 6.25 0.00 -23.36
C LEU A 206 6.73 -0.67 -22.08
N ARG A 207 7.62 -0.04 -21.33
CA ARG A 207 8.11 -0.53 -20.04
C ARG A 207 7.11 -0.22 -18.93
N ASN A 208 6.02 -0.97 -18.90
CA ASN A 208 4.95 -0.83 -17.94
C ASN A 208 4.56 -2.19 -17.36
N GLY A 209 4.03 -2.19 -16.14
CA GLY A 209 3.38 -3.37 -15.57
C GLY A 209 2.11 -3.76 -16.34
N ALA A 210 1.58 -4.94 -16.08
CA ALA A 210 0.37 -5.44 -16.75
C ALA A 210 -0.83 -4.50 -16.56
N ASN A 211 -1.05 -4.06 -15.34
CA ASN A 211 -1.98 -3.00 -14.96
C ASN A 211 -1.72 -2.61 -13.49
N ARG A 212 -2.41 -1.58 -13.02
CA ARG A 212 -2.20 -1.05 -11.67
C ARG A 212 -2.59 -2.04 -10.57
N ALA A 213 -3.69 -2.79 -10.72
CA ALA A 213 -4.08 -3.78 -9.72
C ALA A 213 -3.06 -4.93 -9.62
N PHE A 214 -2.48 -5.34 -10.74
CA PHE A 214 -1.43 -6.36 -10.75
C PHE A 214 -0.16 -5.86 -10.05
N HIS A 215 0.17 -4.58 -10.23
CA HIS A 215 1.29 -3.93 -9.55
C HIS A 215 1.09 -3.92 -8.01
N GLU A 216 -0.11 -3.56 -7.55
CA GLU A 216 -0.50 -3.58 -6.14
C GLU A 216 -0.55 -5.02 -5.58
N ALA A 217 -1.03 -5.97 -6.37
CA ALA A 217 -1.11 -7.38 -5.98
C ALA A 217 0.28 -7.98 -5.70
N LEU A 218 1.28 -7.63 -6.53
CA LEU A 218 2.66 -8.08 -6.32
C LEU A 218 3.23 -7.51 -5.03
N GLY A 219 3.06 -6.20 -4.78
CA GLY A 219 3.49 -5.57 -3.53
C GLY A 219 2.83 -6.22 -2.31
N SER A 220 1.51 -6.38 -2.33
CA SER A 220 0.75 -7.00 -1.23
C SER A 220 1.14 -8.46 -0.99
N MET A 221 1.34 -9.24 -2.06
CA MET A 221 1.79 -10.63 -1.95
C MET A 221 3.16 -10.72 -1.25
N MET A 222 4.09 -9.84 -1.59
CA MET A 222 5.43 -9.84 -1.00
C MET A 222 5.42 -9.32 0.44
N GLY A 223 4.61 -8.31 0.76
CA GLY A 223 4.37 -7.87 2.14
C GLY A 223 3.86 -9.02 3.02
N MET A 224 2.85 -9.75 2.54
CA MET A 224 2.34 -10.94 3.24
C MET A 224 3.38 -12.06 3.33
N ALA A 225 4.19 -12.29 2.30
CA ALA A 225 5.24 -13.32 2.30
C ALA A 225 6.31 -13.01 3.35
N ALA A 226 6.68 -11.74 3.49
CA ALA A 226 7.66 -11.28 4.47
C ALA A 226 7.24 -11.49 5.93
N THR A 227 5.94 -11.53 6.20
CA THR A 227 5.38 -11.76 7.54
C THR A 227 5.15 -13.24 7.87
N GLN A 228 5.45 -14.15 6.93
CA GLN A 228 5.29 -15.57 7.17
C GLN A 228 6.37 -16.14 8.09
N LYS A 229 5.96 -17.03 9.00
CA LYS A 229 6.84 -17.65 10.00
C LYS A 229 8.14 -18.25 9.43
N PRO A 230 8.15 -18.98 8.29
CA PRO A 230 9.39 -19.51 7.73
C PRO A 230 10.42 -18.44 7.38
N TYR A 231 9.97 -17.31 6.82
CA TYR A 231 10.85 -16.20 6.49
C TYR A 231 11.36 -15.49 7.75
N LEU A 232 10.46 -15.20 8.70
CA LEU A 232 10.83 -14.52 9.96
C LEU A 232 11.87 -15.30 10.77
N ILE A 233 11.75 -16.63 10.84
CA ILE A 233 12.76 -17.49 11.49
C ILE A 233 14.13 -17.36 10.81
N GLY A 234 14.16 -17.20 9.49
CA GLY A 234 15.41 -17.01 8.73
C GLY A 234 16.07 -15.66 8.96
N GLN A 235 15.37 -14.69 9.50
CA GLN A 235 15.92 -13.36 9.81
C GLN A 235 16.49 -13.23 11.24
N GLY A 236 16.36 -14.27 12.09
CA GLY A 236 16.83 -14.34 13.48
C GLY A 236 15.77 -13.88 14.45
#